data_fbcff2efd44649775cfdcc41779053b0
#
_entry.id   fbcff2efd44649775cfdcc41779053b0
#
_cell.length_a   1.000
_cell.length_b   1.000
_cell.length_c   1.000
_cell.angle_alpha   90.00
_cell.angle_beta   90.00
_cell.angle_gamma   90.00
#
_symmetry.space_group_name_H-M   'P 1'
#
loop_
_entity.id
_entity.type
_entity.pdbx_description
1 polymer ?
#
loop_
_entity_poly.entity_id
_entity_poly.type
_entity_poly.pdbx_seq_one_letter_code
_entity_poly.pdbx_strand_id
1 'polypeptide(L)'
;MSAAKTNILHLYRALLRELPPRPLLTTPRAPLHQRLRDFVSSAASPASAGASTPVHKPSVAEAEQLLAYLQAQREYVTLLERYNPGMGMDEETRVRLTAKRVGMDLPKEFQEGEEDK
;
A
#
# COMPACT_ATOMS: atom_id res chain seq x y z
N MET A 1 0.94 -34.16 -2.32
CA MET A 1 -0.15 -33.22 -1.99
C MET A 1 0.21 -32.16 -0.93
N SER A 2 1.30 -32.30 -0.19
CA SER A 2 1.69 -31.38 0.89
C SER A 2 2.33 -30.05 0.39
N ALA A 3 3.19 -30.10 -0.63
CA ALA A 3 3.95 -28.94 -1.09
C ALA A 3 3.10 -27.80 -1.68
N ALA A 4 2.05 -28.12 -2.43
CA ALA A 4 1.17 -27.10 -3.01
C ALA A 4 0.37 -26.34 -1.94
N LYS A 5 -0.06 -27.00 -0.86
CA LYS A 5 -0.78 -26.37 0.26
C LYS A 5 0.14 -25.45 1.05
N THR A 6 1.40 -25.84 1.26
CA THR A 6 2.41 -24.99 1.92
C THR A 6 2.70 -23.73 1.11
N ASN A 7 2.79 -23.83 -0.22
CA ASN A 7 2.98 -22.67 -1.09
C ASN A 7 1.82 -21.66 -1.02
N ILE A 8 0.57 -22.13 -1.03
CA ILE A 8 -0.62 -21.28 -0.93
C ILE A 8 -0.67 -20.56 0.43
N LEU A 9 -0.36 -21.23 1.51
CA LEU A 9 -0.32 -20.64 2.84
C LEU A 9 0.81 -19.61 2.98
N HIS A 10 1.96 -19.88 2.36
CA HIS A 10 3.07 -18.94 2.32
C HIS A 10 2.69 -17.67 1.55
N LEU A 11 2.09 -17.82 0.37
CA LEU A 11 1.57 -16.74 -0.46
C LEU A 11 0.53 -15.89 0.31
N TYR A 12 -0.41 -16.54 0.99
CA TYR A 12 -1.41 -15.87 1.81
C TYR A 12 -0.78 -15.00 2.92
N ARG A 13 0.20 -15.54 3.64
CA ARG A 13 0.93 -14.79 4.67
C ARG A 13 1.71 -13.62 4.10
N ALA A 14 2.31 -13.79 2.92
CA ALA A 14 3.02 -12.74 2.22
C ALA A 14 2.07 -11.61 1.80
N LEU A 15 0.92 -11.93 1.21
CA LEU A 15 -0.12 -10.95 0.86
C LEU A 15 -0.65 -10.20 2.08
N LEU A 16 -0.87 -10.89 3.20
CA LEU A 16 -1.32 -10.21 4.44
C LEU A 16 -0.30 -9.22 5.01
N ARG A 17 0.99 -9.41 4.74
CA ARG A 17 2.03 -8.46 5.17
C ARG A 17 2.04 -7.18 4.35
N GLU A 18 1.69 -7.27 3.07
CA GLU A 18 1.63 -6.10 2.18
C GLU A 18 0.31 -5.32 2.33
N LEU A 19 -0.74 -5.94 2.86
CA LEU A 19 -2.01 -5.27 3.09
C LEU A 19 -1.99 -4.47 4.40
N PRO A 20 -2.75 -3.36 4.48
CA PRO A 20 -2.83 -2.58 5.70
C PRO A 20 -3.33 -3.41 6.87
N PRO A 21 -2.71 -3.30 8.06
CA PRO A 21 -3.12 -4.04 9.24
C PRO A 21 -4.53 -3.63 9.69
N ARG A 22 -5.24 -4.55 10.32
CA ARG A 22 -6.52 -4.21 10.94
C ARG A 22 -6.28 -3.29 12.13
N PRO A 23 -6.98 -2.16 12.22
CA PRO A 23 -6.78 -1.21 13.31
C PRO A 23 -7.15 -1.81 14.68
N LEU A 24 -8.18 -2.66 14.72
CA LEU A 24 -8.63 -3.36 15.93
C LEU A 24 -9.08 -4.78 15.57
N LEU A 25 -8.82 -5.74 16.44
CA LEU A 25 -9.26 -7.13 16.24
C LEU A 25 -10.79 -7.28 16.22
N THR A 26 -11.50 -6.37 16.88
CA THR A 26 -12.98 -6.33 16.94
C THR A 26 -13.62 -5.77 15.68
N THR A 27 -12.88 -5.04 14.82
CA THR A 27 -13.45 -4.50 13.58
C THR A 27 -13.69 -5.60 12.55
N PRO A 28 -14.75 -5.51 11.72
CA PRO A 28 -14.97 -6.45 10.64
C PRO A 28 -13.79 -6.43 9.68
N ARG A 29 -13.52 -7.56 9.05
CA ARG A 29 -12.46 -7.66 8.05
C ARG A 29 -12.83 -6.85 6.82
N ALA A 30 -11.85 -6.13 6.26
CA ALA A 30 -12.02 -5.46 4.99
C ALA A 30 -12.42 -6.47 3.88
N PRO A 31 -13.22 -6.07 2.89
CA PRO A 31 -13.68 -6.96 1.82
C PRO A 31 -12.53 -7.69 1.10
N LEU A 32 -11.40 -7.03 0.95
CA LEU A 32 -10.21 -7.63 0.34
C LEU A 32 -9.66 -8.81 1.16
N HIS A 33 -9.59 -8.67 2.48
CA HIS A 33 -9.15 -9.75 3.36
C HIS A 33 -10.13 -10.94 3.36
N GLN A 34 -11.43 -10.68 3.21
CA GLN A 34 -12.42 -11.72 3.06
C GLN A 34 -12.21 -12.49 1.75
N ARG A 35 -12.07 -11.78 0.63
CA ARG A 35 -11.79 -12.39 -0.69
C ARG A 35 -10.52 -13.23 -0.71
N LEU A 36 -9.45 -12.75 -0.08
CA LEU A 36 -8.21 -13.52 0.04
C LEU A 36 -8.38 -14.80 0.85
N ARG A 37 -9.16 -14.74 1.93
CA ARG A 37 -9.47 -15.92 2.74
C ARG A 37 -10.30 -16.94 1.97
N ASP A 38 -11.32 -16.46 1.24
CA ASP A 38 -12.18 -17.29 0.41
C ASP A 38 -11.37 -17.95 -0.73
N PHE A 39 -10.45 -17.21 -1.33
CA PHE A 39 -9.51 -17.74 -2.31
C PHE A 39 -8.67 -18.90 -1.72
N VAL A 40 -8.05 -18.70 -0.55
CA VAL A 40 -7.22 -19.73 0.09
C VAL A 40 -8.05 -20.95 0.49
N SER A 41 -9.27 -20.74 1.00
CA SER A 41 -10.17 -21.84 1.35
C SER A 41 -10.61 -22.62 0.13
N SER A 42 -10.93 -21.96 -0.99
CA SER A 42 -11.30 -22.59 -2.25
C SER A 42 -10.14 -23.32 -2.92
N ALA A 43 -8.93 -22.76 -2.85
CA ALA A 43 -7.74 -23.39 -3.38
C ALA A 43 -7.28 -24.62 -2.55
N ALA A 44 -7.59 -24.63 -1.25
CA ALA A 44 -7.28 -25.73 -0.35
C ALA A 44 -8.28 -26.89 -0.45
N SER A 45 -9.51 -26.65 -0.95
CA SER A 45 -10.58 -27.65 -1.05
C SER A 45 -11.11 -27.72 -2.49
N PRO A 46 -10.73 -28.73 -3.28
CA PRO A 46 -11.17 -28.87 -4.67
C PRO A 46 -12.66 -29.27 -4.80
N ALA A 47 -13.37 -29.49 -3.70
CA ALA A 47 -14.71 -30.10 -3.69
C ALA A 47 -15.89 -29.13 -3.73
N SER A 48 -15.70 -27.82 -3.73
CA SER A 48 -16.84 -26.85 -3.77
C SER A 48 -17.00 -26.18 -5.13
N ALA A 49 -17.16 -26.98 -6.18
CA ALA A 49 -17.59 -26.50 -7.49
C ALA A 49 -19.13 -26.51 -7.59
N GLY A 50 -19.80 -25.84 -6.67
CA GLY A 50 -21.23 -25.76 -6.68
C GLY A 50 -21.75 -24.42 -6.20
N ALA A 51 -22.32 -23.67 -7.12
CA ALA A 51 -23.26 -22.55 -7.00
C ALA A 51 -22.73 -21.19 -7.53
N SER A 52 -23.23 -20.89 -8.74
CA SER A 52 -23.83 -19.61 -9.17
C SER A 52 -23.11 -18.31 -8.83
N THR A 53 -22.20 -17.98 -9.66
CA THR A 53 -21.94 -16.69 -10.36
C THR A 53 -20.61 -16.82 -11.09
N PRO A 54 -20.42 -16.25 -12.29
CA PRO A 54 -19.13 -16.27 -12.97
C PRO A 54 -18.20 -15.23 -12.34
N VAL A 55 -17.98 -15.34 -11.04
CA VAL A 55 -16.90 -14.62 -10.39
C VAL A 55 -15.64 -15.36 -10.77
N HIS A 56 -14.82 -14.72 -11.60
CA HIS A 56 -13.47 -15.17 -11.94
C HIS A 56 -12.77 -15.67 -10.68
N LYS A 57 -12.48 -16.98 -10.64
CA LYS A 57 -11.72 -17.56 -9.53
C LYS A 57 -10.25 -17.22 -9.77
N PRO A 58 -9.62 -16.38 -8.95
CA PRO A 58 -8.23 -16.00 -9.15
C PRO A 58 -7.35 -17.26 -9.09
N SER A 59 -6.42 -17.36 -10.03
CA SER A 59 -5.43 -18.44 -10.07
C SER A 59 -4.28 -18.15 -9.09
N VAL A 60 -3.51 -19.17 -8.73
CA VAL A 60 -2.31 -19.00 -7.89
C VAL A 60 -1.32 -18.07 -8.58
N ALA A 61 -1.17 -18.15 -9.89
CA ALA A 61 -0.29 -17.28 -10.67
C ALA A 61 -0.73 -15.80 -10.60
N GLU A 62 -2.02 -15.51 -10.64
CA GLU A 62 -2.54 -14.14 -10.45
C GLU A 62 -2.28 -13.60 -9.05
N ALA A 63 -2.40 -14.45 -8.02
CA ALA A 63 -2.08 -14.08 -6.66
C ALA A 63 -0.57 -13.80 -6.46
N GLU A 64 0.31 -14.54 -7.14
CA GLU A 64 1.75 -14.27 -7.16
C GLU A 64 2.08 -12.95 -7.87
N GLN A 65 1.42 -12.66 -8.99
CA GLN A 65 1.57 -11.38 -9.69
C GLN A 65 1.08 -10.21 -8.84
N LEU A 66 -0.06 -10.36 -8.16
CA LEU A 66 -0.56 -9.35 -7.23
C LEU A 66 0.43 -9.08 -6.10
N LEU A 67 1.03 -10.13 -5.53
CA LEU A 67 2.05 -10.00 -4.50
C LEU A 67 3.26 -9.22 -5.01
N ALA A 68 3.78 -9.60 -6.17
CA ALA A 68 4.91 -8.89 -6.80
C ALA A 68 4.59 -7.42 -7.07
N TYR A 69 3.38 -7.12 -7.52
CA TYR A 69 2.92 -5.74 -7.73
C TYR A 69 2.89 -4.93 -6.43
N LEU A 70 2.31 -5.49 -5.36
CA LEU A 70 2.24 -4.79 -4.06
C LEU A 70 3.64 -4.54 -3.46
N GLN A 71 4.55 -5.50 -3.60
CA GLN A 71 5.94 -5.34 -3.17
C GLN A 71 6.65 -4.24 -3.96
N ALA A 72 6.50 -4.23 -5.29
CA ALA A 72 7.06 -3.20 -6.15
C ALA A 72 6.48 -1.81 -5.83
N GLN A 73 5.19 -1.71 -5.53
CA GLN A 73 4.56 -0.45 -5.12
C GLN A 73 5.14 0.09 -3.80
N ARG A 74 5.32 -0.77 -2.82
CA ARG A 74 5.95 -0.39 -1.54
C ARG A 74 7.39 0.07 -1.75
N GLU A 75 8.17 -0.67 -2.53
CA GLU A 75 9.54 -0.30 -2.86
C GLU A 75 9.60 1.04 -3.60
N TYR A 76 8.71 1.24 -4.58
CA TYR A 76 8.60 2.52 -5.30
C TYR A 76 8.34 3.71 -4.38
N VAL A 77 7.39 3.59 -3.44
CA VAL A 77 7.09 4.65 -2.48
C VAL A 77 8.32 4.95 -1.60
N THR A 78 8.99 3.92 -1.09
CA THR A 78 10.21 4.12 -0.27
C THR A 78 11.36 4.76 -1.05
N LEU A 79 11.49 4.44 -2.34
CA LEU A 79 12.47 5.09 -3.21
C LEU A 79 12.11 6.55 -3.49
N LEU A 80 10.83 6.86 -3.71
CA LEU A 80 10.37 8.25 -3.86
C LEU A 80 10.67 9.09 -2.62
N GLU A 81 10.34 8.59 -1.44
CA GLU A 81 10.62 9.28 -0.17
C GLU A 81 12.12 9.51 0.03
N ARG A 82 12.94 8.54 -0.36
CA ARG A 82 14.40 8.60 -0.20
C ARG A 82 15.09 9.53 -1.20
N TYR A 83 14.70 9.45 -2.47
CA TYR A 83 15.41 10.17 -3.55
C TYR A 83 14.73 11.46 -3.98
N ASN A 84 13.44 11.61 -3.70
CA ASN A 84 12.69 12.81 -4.00
C ASN A 84 11.80 13.26 -2.82
N PRO A 85 12.38 13.61 -1.68
CA PRO A 85 11.64 14.00 -0.48
C PRO A 85 10.79 15.28 -0.68
N GLY A 86 11.09 16.07 -1.72
CA GLY A 86 10.38 17.31 -2.05
C GLY A 86 9.15 17.14 -2.94
N MET A 87 8.81 15.92 -3.37
CA MET A 87 7.73 15.71 -4.35
C MET A 87 6.34 16.12 -3.82
N GLY A 88 6.08 15.91 -2.53
CA GLY A 88 4.82 16.30 -1.88
C GLY A 88 4.86 17.63 -1.13
N MET A 89 5.96 18.37 -1.24
CA MET A 89 6.08 19.68 -0.58
C MET A 89 5.45 20.77 -1.43
N ASP A 90 4.81 21.72 -0.74
CA ASP A 90 4.40 22.97 -1.33
C ASP A 90 5.61 23.76 -1.86
N GLU A 91 5.41 24.48 -2.96
CA GLU A 91 6.50 25.16 -3.67
C GLU A 91 7.20 26.19 -2.78
N GLU A 92 6.45 26.91 -1.99
CA GLU A 92 6.94 27.90 -1.03
C GLU A 92 7.83 27.24 0.04
N THR A 93 7.38 26.12 0.61
CA THR A 93 8.18 25.35 1.58
C THR A 93 9.45 24.81 0.98
N ARG A 94 9.40 24.34 -0.29
CA ARG A 94 10.56 23.83 -1.03
C ARG A 94 11.59 24.91 -1.26
N VAL A 95 11.16 26.11 -1.69
CA VAL A 95 12.04 27.28 -1.90
C VAL A 95 12.69 27.70 -0.59
N ARG A 96 11.91 27.78 0.50
CA ARG A 96 12.42 28.13 1.84
C ARG A 96 13.48 27.16 2.33
N LEU A 97 13.25 25.84 2.19
CA LEU A 97 14.21 24.81 2.60
C LEU A 97 15.47 24.83 1.74
N THR A 98 15.32 25.12 0.44
CA THR A 98 16.45 25.22 -0.48
C THR A 98 17.30 26.45 -0.14
N ALA A 99 16.68 27.60 0.14
CA ALA A 99 17.37 28.81 0.59
C ALA A 99 18.14 28.56 1.89
N LYS A 100 17.53 27.92 2.89
CA LYS A 100 18.21 27.54 4.14
C LYS A 100 19.40 26.63 3.93
N ARG A 101 19.34 25.69 2.98
CA ARG A 101 20.46 24.80 2.64
C ARG A 101 21.66 25.57 2.09
N VAL A 102 21.43 26.66 1.37
CA VAL A 102 22.47 27.56 0.83
C VAL A 102 22.90 28.63 1.86
N GLY A 103 22.25 28.66 3.03
CA GLY A 103 22.54 29.66 4.07
C GLY A 103 21.86 31.01 3.83
N MET A 104 20.86 31.07 2.96
CA MET A 104 20.09 32.27 2.68
C MET A 104 18.70 32.17 3.31
N ASP A 105 18.22 33.27 3.85
CA ASP A 105 16.82 33.40 4.26
C ASP A 105 16.04 34.15 3.17
N LEU A 106 14.79 33.73 2.96
CA LEU A 106 13.90 34.43 2.05
C LEU A 106 13.50 35.78 2.66
N PRO A 107 13.36 36.83 1.83
CA PRO A 107 12.83 38.10 2.29
C PRO A 107 11.42 37.88 2.84
N LYS A 108 11.11 38.56 3.94
CA LYS A 108 9.74 38.59 4.46
C LYS A 108 8.85 39.32 3.44
N GLU A 109 7.81 38.64 2.98
CA GLU A 109 6.81 39.30 2.15
C GLU A 109 6.11 40.41 2.98
N PHE A 110 6.04 41.58 2.40
CA PHE A 110 5.29 42.71 2.99
C PHE A 110 3.80 42.38 2.92
N GLN A 111 3.22 42.04 4.06
CA GLN A 111 1.76 41.93 4.18
C GLN A 111 1.20 43.34 4.45
N GLU A 112 0.56 43.93 3.44
CA GLU A 112 -0.20 45.14 3.58
C GLU A 112 -1.33 44.91 4.58
N GLY A 113 -1.16 45.31 5.86
CA GLY A 113 -2.23 45.22 6.87
C GLY A 113 -1.82 44.92 8.31
N GLU A 114 -0.57 44.60 8.62
CA GLU A 114 -0.08 44.61 10.02
C GLU A 114 0.48 45.97 10.37
N GLU A 115 -0.42 46.93 10.56
CA GLU A 115 -0.08 48.13 11.31
C GLU A 115 0.10 47.74 12.79
N ASP A 116 1.29 48.03 13.29
CA ASP A 116 1.70 47.89 14.69
C ASP A 116 0.60 48.40 15.64
N LYS A 117 0.08 47.47 16.48
CA LYS A 117 -0.70 47.81 17.67
C LYS A 117 0.10 47.47 18.90
#